data_086f09c743c41954688b32c61f8cd67f
#
_entry.id   086f09c743c41954688b32c61f8cd67f
#
_cell.length_a   1.000
_cell.length_b   1.000
_cell.length_c   1.000
_cell.angle_alpha   90.00
_cell.angle_beta   90.00
_cell.angle_gamma   90.00
#
_symmetry.space_group_name_H-M   'P 1'
#
loop_
_entity.id
_entity.type
_entity.pdbx_description
1 polymer ?
#
loop_
_entity_poly.entity_id
_entity_poly.type
_entity_poly.pdbx_seq_one_letter_code
_entity_poly.pdbx_strand_id
1 'polypeptide(L)'
;MRHLIHILILVLLPFLLMAQSFKFQVTVSKGTVEVGEQFSVTYTANGSISNFSPPKFNGFKIRSGPNSSTSMSYVNGRVSRKESYAYVLVAQKVGTFTFPAASVKSGGNIYKSKALTVKVVKTTKKKSKKGVTSKNLFLQATPKKRTV
;
A
#
# COMPACT_ATOMS: atom_id res chain seq x y z
N MET A 1 -23.89 18.25 -48.71
CA MET A 1 -24.40 17.87 -47.42
C MET A 1 -23.94 16.47 -46.95
N ARG A 2 -23.92 15.43 -47.78
CA ARG A 2 -23.51 14.07 -47.37
C ARG A 2 -22.05 14.01 -46.88
N HIS A 3 -21.10 14.70 -47.49
CA HIS A 3 -19.67 14.70 -47.08
C HIS A 3 -19.43 15.48 -45.78
N LEU A 4 -20.18 16.55 -45.54
CA LEU A 4 -20.12 17.32 -44.27
C LEU A 4 -20.51 16.50 -43.06
N ILE A 5 -21.50 15.60 -43.21
CA ILE A 5 -21.95 14.68 -42.13
C ILE A 5 -20.83 13.67 -41.81
N HIS A 6 -20.13 13.14 -42.81
CA HIS A 6 -19.04 12.18 -42.61
C HIS A 6 -17.83 12.83 -41.93
N ILE A 7 -17.49 14.07 -42.24
CA ILE A 7 -16.42 14.83 -41.59
C ILE A 7 -16.80 15.12 -40.14
N LEU A 8 -18.04 15.48 -39.87
CA LEU A 8 -18.53 15.72 -38.49
C LEU A 8 -18.45 14.45 -37.62
N ILE A 9 -18.81 13.28 -38.17
CA ILE A 9 -18.72 11.99 -37.48
C ILE A 9 -17.26 11.63 -37.25
N LEU A 10 -16.37 11.85 -38.18
CA LEU A 10 -14.93 11.54 -38.01
C LEU A 10 -14.26 12.42 -36.96
N VAL A 11 -14.68 13.66 -36.77
CA VAL A 11 -14.15 14.59 -35.75
C VAL A 11 -14.71 14.25 -34.35
N LEU A 12 -15.91 13.67 -34.26
CA LEU A 12 -16.54 13.33 -33.00
C LEU A 12 -16.04 12.00 -32.41
N LEU A 13 -15.47 11.12 -33.24
CA LEU A 13 -15.02 9.77 -32.86
C LEU A 13 -13.89 9.73 -31.82
N PRO A 14 -12.87 10.60 -31.84
CA PRO A 14 -11.78 10.53 -30.86
C PRO A 14 -12.15 11.00 -29.45
N PHE A 15 -13.30 11.66 -29.27
CA PHE A 15 -13.71 12.15 -27.94
C PHE A 15 -14.26 11.04 -27.00
N LEU A 16 -14.55 9.84 -27.54
CA LEU A 16 -15.17 8.75 -26.78
C LEU A 16 -14.17 7.83 -26.06
N LEU A 17 -12.85 8.03 -26.18
CA LEU A 17 -11.83 7.05 -25.78
C LEU A 17 -11.10 7.35 -24.45
N MET A 18 -11.55 8.32 -23.66
CA MET A 18 -10.89 8.70 -22.39
C MET A 18 -11.61 8.21 -21.14
N ALA A 19 -12.19 7.03 -21.17
CA ALA A 19 -12.70 6.39 -19.95
C ALA A 19 -11.51 5.92 -19.12
N GLN A 20 -11.19 6.62 -18.04
CA GLN A 20 -10.21 6.16 -17.05
C GLN A 20 -10.73 4.88 -16.38
N SER A 21 -10.14 3.74 -16.74
CA SER A 21 -10.55 2.46 -16.15
C SER A 21 -10.24 2.45 -14.65
N PHE A 22 -11.24 2.07 -13.85
CA PHE A 22 -11.05 1.87 -12.43
C PHE A 22 -10.09 0.70 -12.20
N LYS A 23 -9.06 0.92 -11.36
CA LYS A 23 -8.05 -0.08 -11.00
C LYS A 23 -8.05 -0.28 -9.50
N PHE A 24 -8.15 -1.54 -9.08
CA PHE A 24 -8.00 -1.94 -7.68
C PHE A 24 -6.85 -2.95 -7.56
N GLN A 25 -5.83 -2.58 -6.81
CA GLN A 25 -4.56 -3.31 -6.74
C GLN A 25 -4.19 -3.61 -5.29
N VAL A 26 -3.40 -4.67 -5.10
CA VAL A 26 -2.78 -5.02 -3.83
C VAL A 26 -1.27 -5.01 -3.98
N THR A 27 -0.59 -4.47 -2.98
CA THR A 27 0.88 -4.45 -2.86
C THR A 27 1.28 -4.94 -1.48
N VAL A 28 2.47 -5.49 -1.39
CA VAL A 28 3.07 -5.95 -0.14
C VAL A 28 4.46 -5.34 0.00
N SER A 29 4.82 -4.94 1.22
CA SER A 29 6.14 -4.35 1.47
C SER A 29 7.29 -5.36 1.30
N LYS A 30 7.01 -6.66 1.54
CA LYS A 30 7.96 -7.76 1.39
C LYS A 30 7.25 -9.02 0.93
N GLY A 31 7.72 -9.65 -0.14
CA GLY A 31 7.18 -10.94 -0.64
C GLY A 31 7.70 -12.14 0.14
N THR A 32 8.82 -11.99 0.86
CA THR A 32 9.37 -12.98 1.79
C THR A 32 9.63 -12.33 3.13
N VAL A 33 9.16 -12.93 4.21
CA VAL A 33 9.26 -12.44 5.58
C VAL A 33 9.69 -13.56 6.52
N GLU A 34 10.30 -13.21 7.65
CA GLU A 34 10.62 -14.16 8.70
C GLU A 34 9.46 -14.35 9.69
N VAL A 35 9.44 -15.48 10.38
CA VAL A 35 8.47 -15.69 11.47
C VAL A 35 8.67 -14.60 12.55
N GLY A 36 7.58 -13.94 12.96
CA GLY A 36 7.60 -12.80 13.89
C GLY A 36 7.88 -11.46 13.24
N GLU A 37 8.26 -11.43 11.96
CA GLU A 37 8.49 -10.18 11.24
C GLU A 37 7.17 -9.50 10.88
N GLN A 38 7.20 -8.16 10.94
CA GLN A 38 6.08 -7.32 10.52
C GLN A 38 6.26 -6.87 9.07
N PHE A 39 5.17 -6.85 8.32
CA PHE A 39 5.12 -6.33 6.96
C PHE A 39 3.75 -5.71 6.69
N SER A 40 3.66 -4.85 5.70
CA SER A 40 2.41 -4.20 5.32
C SER A 40 1.83 -4.78 4.03
N VAL A 41 0.50 -4.89 4.01
CA VAL A 41 -0.30 -5.19 2.83
C VAL A 41 -1.19 -3.99 2.58
N THR A 42 -1.09 -3.40 1.39
CA THR A 42 -1.83 -2.19 1.02
C THR A 42 -2.70 -2.46 -0.21
N TYR A 43 -3.98 -2.19 -0.08
CA TYR A 43 -4.96 -2.21 -1.15
C TYR A 43 -5.20 -0.79 -1.63
N THR A 44 -5.08 -0.53 -2.93
CA THR A 44 -5.16 0.81 -3.50
C THR A 44 -6.11 0.83 -4.69
N ALA A 45 -7.01 1.80 -4.73
CA ALA A 45 -7.87 2.10 -5.86
C ALA A 45 -7.58 3.49 -6.43
N ASN A 46 -7.72 3.65 -7.75
CA ASN A 46 -7.58 4.94 -8.45
C ASN A 46 -8.92 5.69 -8.56
N GLY A 47 -9.74 5.64 -7.53
CA GLY A 47 -11.05 6.30 -7.47
C GLY A 47 -11.70 6.12 -6.12
N SER A 48 -12.91 6.65 -5.98
CA SER A 48 -13.72 6.50 -4.76
C SER A 48 -14.18 5.06 -4.61
N ILE A 49 -14.04 4.54 -3.41
CA ILE A 49 -14.51 3.20 -3.06
C ILE A 49 -15.48 3.26 -1.88
N SER A 50 -16.44 2.34 -1.90
CA SER A 50 -17.33 2.03 -0.79
C SER A 50 -17.25 0.53 -0.52
N ASN A 51 -17.60 0.12 0.69
CA ASN A 51 -17.68 -1.29 1.07
C ASN A 51 -16.40 -2.10 0.74
N PHE A 52 -15.27 -1.71 1.34
CA PHE A 52 -14.06 -2.50 1.29
C PHE A 52 -14.23 -3.79 2.10
N SER A 53 -14.04 -4.94 1.46
CA SER A 53 -14.05 -6.26 2.08
C SER A 53 -12.66 -6.89 1.98
N PRO A 54 -11.91 -6.92 3.10
CA PRO A 54 -10.58 -7.53 3.13
C PRO A 54 -10.66 -9.05 3.04
N PRO A 55 -9.61 -9.72 2.57
CA PRO A 55 -9.51 -11.16 2.65
C PRO A 55 -9.21 -11.62 4.08
N LYS A 56 -9.36 -12.92 4.33
CA LYS A 56 -8.86 -13.54 5.56
C LYS A 56 -7.33 -13.68 5.48
N PHE A 57 -6.63 -13.21 6.52
CA PHE A 57 -5.17 -13.28 6.63
C PHE A 57 -4.73 -14.53 7.39
N ASN A 58 -5.06 -15.72 6.86
CA ASN A 58 -4.74 -17.00 7.50
C ASN A 58 -3.21 -17.15 7.65
N GLY A 59 -2.76 -17.54 8.85
CA GLY A 59 -1.33 -17.70 9.18
C GLY A 59 -0.63 -16.42 9.63
N PHE A 60 -1.36 -15.29 9.70
CA PHE A 60 -0.85 -14.00 10.13
C PHE A 60 -1.72 -13.40 11.21
N LYS A 61 -1.07 -12.66 12.12
CA LYS A 61 -1.76 -11.84 13.12
C LYS A 61 -1.85 -10.41 12.61
N ILE A 62 -3.03 -9.83 12.63
CA ILE A 62 -3.20 -8.40 12.33
C ILE A 62 -2.66 -7.61 13.52
N ARG A 63 -1.63 -6.79 13.29
CA ARG A 63 -1.05 -5.88 14.27
C ARG A 63 -1.75 -4.54 14.28
N SER A 64 -2.09 -4.04 13.09
CA SER A 64 -2.80 -2.77 12.88
C SER A 64 -3.57 -2.80 11.58
N GLY A 65 -4.66 -2.02 11.51
CA GLY A 65 -5.46 -1.83 10.30
C GLY A 65 -6.91 -2.30 10.46
N PRO A 66 -7.74 -1.96 9.46
CA PRO A 66 -7.38 -1.19 8.27
C PRO A 66 -7.08 0.29 8.57
N ASN A 67 -5.93 0.77 8.13
CA ASN A 67 -5.63 2.20 8.11
C ASN A 67 -6.05 2.74 6.73
N SER A 68 -7.03 3.63 6.68
CA SER A 68 -7.50 4.23 5.44
C SER A 68 -6.75 5.53 5.15
N SER A 69 -6.48 5.77 3.87
CA SER A 69 -5.88 7.01 3.38
C SER A 69 -6.52 7.41 2.06
N THR A 70 -6.82 8.69 1.91
CA THR A 70 -7.30 9.27 0.66
C THR A 70 -6.34 10.36 0.21
N SER A 71 -5.91 10.27 -1.04
CA SER A 71 -5.08 11.29 -1.70
C SER A 71 -5.81 11.81 -2.93
N MET A 72 -5.83 13.13 -3.08
CA MET A 72 -6.33 13.81 -4.26
C MET A 72 -5.19 14.60 -4.90
N SER A 73 -5.10 14.53 -6.22
CA SER A 73 -4.14 15.31 -7.01
C SER A 73 -4.89 16.03 -8.12
N TYR A 74 -4.53 17.30 -8.32
CA TYR A 74 -5.07 18.14 -9.38
C TYR A 74 -3.91 18.55 -10.30
N VAL A 75 -3.91 18.03 -11.52
CA VAL A 75 -2.86 18.30 -12.48
C VAL A 75 -3.49 18.58 -13.84
N ASN A 76 -3.16 19.73 -14.44
CA ASN A 76 -3.65 20.15 -15.77
C ASN A 76 -5.18 20.02 -15.94
N GLY A 77 -5.94 20.53 -14.97
CA GLY A 77 -7.41 20.48 -14.99
C GLY A 77 -8.02 19.09 -14.72
N ARG A 78 -7.21 18.06 -14.45
CA ARG A 78 -7.68 16.71 -14.14
C ARG A 78 -7.54 16.41 -12.66
N VAL A 79 -8.62 15.95 -12.04
CA VAL A 79 -8.62 15.45 -10.67
C VAL A 79 -8.36 13.96 -10.69
N SER A 80 -7.33 13.51 -9.98
CA SER A 80 -7.13 12.10 -9.70
C SER A 80 -7.31 11.84 -8.21
N ARG A 81 -8.07 10.79 -7.89
CA ARG A 81 -8.31 10.33 -6.51
C ARG A 81 -7.72 8.95 -6.32
N LYS A 82 -7.03 8.76 -5.21
CA LYS A 82 -6.50 7.47 -4.82
C LYS A 82 -6.95 7.19 -3.38
N GLU A 83 -7.56 6.02 -3.17
CA GLU A 83 -7.93 5.53 -1.84
C GLU A 83 -7.17 4.25 -1.54
N SER A 84 -6.71 4.11 -0.31
CA SER A 84 -5.96 2.93 0.10
C SER A 84 -6.34 2.47 1.50
N TYR A 85 -6.25 1.14 1.71
CA TYR A 85 -6.41 0.46 3.00
C TYR A 85 -5.17 -0.35 3.28
N ALA A 86 -4.50 -0.06 4.38
CA ALA A 86 -3.26 -0.71 4.77
C ALA A 86 -3.45 -1.54 6.05
N TYR A 87 -2.89 -2.75 6.05
CA TYR A 87 -2.78 -3.63 7.19
C TYR A 87 -1.32 -3.86 7.52
N VAL A 88 -0.99 -3.90 8.80
CA VAL A 88 0.28 -4.40 9.30
C VAL A 88 0.05 -5.80 9.85
N LEU A 89 0.73 -6.77 9.27
CA LEU A 89 0.61 -8.19 9.60
C LEU A 89 1.91 -8.70 10.22
N VAL A 90 1.79 -9.70 11.09
CA VAL A 90 2.91 -10.43 11.69
C VAL A 90 2.83 -11.88 11.27
N ALA A 91 3.90 -12.41 10.68
CA ALA A 91 3.99 -13.81 10.27
C ALA A 91 4.08 -14.73 11.49
N GLN A 92 3.20 -15.74 11.59
CA GLN A 92 3.15 -16.65 12.75
C GLN A 92 3.81 -17.99 12.50
N LYS A 93 3.76 -18.49 11.26
CA LYS A 93 4.22 -19.84 10.90
C LYS A 93 5.00 -19.81 9.59
N VAL A 94 6.01 -20.66 9.48
CA VAL A 94 6.74 -20.92 8.22
C VAL A 94 5.81 -21.53 7.19
N GLY A 95 5.93 -21.12 5.94
CA GLY A 95 5.15 -21.66 4.82
C GLY A 95 4.92 -20.61 3.73
N THR A 96 4.23 -21.03 2.69
CA THR A 96 3.77 -20.13 1.62
C THR A 96 2.26 -19.92 1.80
N PHE A 97 1.85 -18.67 1.93
CA PHE A 97 0.46 -18.31 2.20
C PHE A 97 -0.05 -17.44 1.05
N THR A 98 -1.24 -17.77 0.56
CA THR A 98 -1.93 -16.99 -0.46
C THR A 98 -3.15 -16.33 0.17
N PHE A 99 -3.20 -15.00 0.12
CA PHE A 99 -4.38 -14.23 0.45
C PHE A 99 -5.30 -14.18 -0.76
N PRO A 100 -6.58 -14.53 -0.61
CA PRO A 100 -7.54 -14.40 -1.71
C PRO A 100 -7.74 -12.93 -2.08
N ALA A 101 -8.44 -12.71 -3.20
CA ALA A 101 -8.76 -11.36 -3.65
C ALA A 101 -9.60 -10.60 -2.61
N ALA A 102 -9.23 -9.36 -2.33
CA ALA A 102 -10.10 -8.40 -1.66
C ALA A 102 -11.12 -7.85 -2.65
N SER A 103 -12.23 -7.31 -2.17
CA SER A 103 -13.23 -6.67 -3.01
C SER A 103 -13.57 -5.27 -2.52
N VAL A 104 -13.95 -4.41 -3.46
CA VAL A 104 -14.45 -3.06 -3.23
C VAL A 104 -15.64 -2.78 -4.14
N LYS A 105 -16.50 -1.88 -3.72
CA LYS A 105 -17.58 -1.35 -4.55
C LYS A 105 -17.23 0.07 -5.00
N SER A 106 -17.39 0.34 -6.30
CA SER A 106 -17.18 1.67 -6.89
C SER A 106 -18.17 1.90 -8.02
N GLY A 107 -18.88 3.02 -8.00
CA GLY A 107 -19.88 3.35 -9.03
C GLY A 107 -20.95 2.26 -9.24
N GLY A 108 -21.34 1.55 -8.17
CA GLY A 108 -22.31 0.44 -8.26
C GLY A 108 -21.71 -0.92 -8.63
N ASN A 109 -20.49 -0.97 -9.16
CA ASN A 109 -19.80 -2.19 -9.59
C ASN A 109 -18.87 -2.74 -8.50
N ILE A 110 -18.67 -4.07 -8.52
CA ILE A 110 -17.74 -4.75 -7.61
C ILE A 110 -16.43 -5.03 -8.36
N TYR A 111 -15.33 -4.59 -7.76
CA TYR A 111 -13.97 -4.83 -8.25
C TYR A 111 -13.21 -5.70 -7.27
N LYS A 112 -12.39 -6.60 -7.81
CA LYS A 112 -11.56 -7.52 -7.02
C LYS A 112 -10.09 -7.25 -7.28
N SER A 113 -9.26 -7.32 -6.23
CA SER A 113 -7.81 -7.31 -6.37
C SER A 113 -7.32 -8.65 -6.92
N LYS A 114 -6.04 -8.71 -7.27
CA LYS A 114 -5.37 -10.00 -7.47
C LYS A 114 -5.19 -10.70 -6.13
N ALA A 115 -5.05 -12.04 -6.16
CA ALA A 115 -4.56 -12.79 -5.02
C ALA A 115 -3.09 -12.44 -4.78
N LEU A 116 -2.64 -12.49 -3.51
CA LEU A 116 -1.29 -12.13 -3.10
C LEU A 116 -0.66 -13.31 -2.38
N THR A 117 0.54 -13.72 -2.78
CA THR A 117 1.29 -14.80 -2.13
C THR A 117 2.47 -14.22 -1.36
N VAL A 118 2.63 -14.66 -0.11
CA VAL A 118 3.74 -14.30 0.79
C VAL A 118 4.41 -15.57 1.29
N LYS A 119 5.74 -15.62 1.19
CA LYS A 119 6.56 -16.71 1.71
C LYS A 119 7.08 -16.35 3.10
N VAL A 120 6.83 -17.21 4.07
CA VAL A 120 7.36 -17.07 5.43
C VAL A 120 8.47 -18.08 5.66
N VAL A 121 9.65 -17.60 6.03
CA VAL A 121 10.83 -18.40 6.32
C VAL A 121 11.15 -18.43 7.80
N LYS A 122 11.95 -19.40 8.24
CA LYS A 122 12.47 -19.45 9.62
C LYS A 122 13.31 -18.19 9.87
N THR A 123 13.21 -17.66 11.08
CA THR A 123 14.08 -16.55 11.52
C THR A 123 15.53 -17.04 11.52
N THR A 124 16.32 -16.55 10.60
CA THR A 124 17.78 -16.65 10.71
C THR A 124 18.21 -15.56 11.68
N LYS A 125 18.36 -15.88 12.97
CA LYS A 125 19.00 -14.98 13.93
C LYS A 125 20.42 -14.70 13.46
N LYS A 126 20.61 -13.75 12.57
CA LYS A 126 21.84 -12.97 12.56
C LYS A 126 21.87 -12.28 13.91
N LYS A 127 22.65 -12.81 14.86
CA LYS A 127 23.13 -12.03 15.99
C LYS A 127 23.71 -10.75 15.38
N SER A 128 22.94 -9.68 15.36
CA SER A 128 23.53 -8.36 15.22
C SER A 128 24.37 -8.21 16.48
N LYS A 129 25.66 -8.41 16.34
CA LYS A 129 26.67 -7.89 17.27
C LYS A 129 26.53 -6.36 17.22
N LYS A 130 25.52 -5.82 17.84
CA LYS A 130 25.52 -4.45 18.28
C LYS A 130 26.04 -4.45 19.71
N GLY A 131 27.29 -4.89 19.83
CA GLY A 131 28.13 -4.48 20.92
C GLY A 131 28.49 -3.02 20.71
N VAL A 132 27.57 -2.13 20.94
CA VAL A 132 27.95 -0.79 21.36
C VAL A 132 28.28 -0.95 22.83
N THR A 133 29.53 -1.28 23.07
CA THR A 133 30.17 -1.07 24.37
C THR A 133 30.14 0.43 24.62
N SER A 134 29.11 0.87 25.35
CA SER A 134 29.06 2.23 25.91
C SER A 134 30.05 2.34 27.08
N LYS A 135 31.33 2.07 26.81
CA LYS A 135 32.43 2.53 27.62
C LYS A 135 32.94 3.78 26.93
N ASN A 136 32.88 4.88 27.64
CA ASN A 136 33.43 6.21 27.32
C ASN A 136 32.49 7.19 26.61
N LEU A 137 31.32 7.44 27.18
CA LEU A 137 30.67 8.72 27.00
C LEU A 137 30.53 9.38 28.39
N PHE A 138 31.67 9.88 28.90
CA PHE A 138 31.67 10.80 30.02
C PHE A 138 31.62 12.22 29.44
N LEU A 139 30.45 12.85 29.49
CA LEU A 139 30.33 14.29 29.31
C LEU A 139 30.84 14.95 30.59
N GLN A 140 32.08 15.38 30.58
CA GLN A 140 32.65 16.19 31.65
C GLN A 140 32.29 17.67 31.37
N ALA A 141 31.21 18.13 31.98
CA ALA A 141 30.90 19.56 32.03
C ALA A 141 31.75 20.21 33.12
N THR A 142 32.82 20.91 32.75
CA THR A 142 33.55 21.81 33.62
C THR A 142 32.87 23.17 33.66
N PRO A 143 32.34 23.63 34.83
CA PRO A 143 31.80 24.98 34.93
C PRO A 143 32.96 25.98 34.96
N LYS A 144 32.97 26.87 33.98
CA LYS A 144 33.93 27.99 33.93
C LYS A 144 33.54 28.98 35.02
N LYS A 145 34.39 29.05 36.07
CA LYS A 145 34.24 30.00 37.17
C LYS A 145 34.38 31.44 36.62
N ARG A 146 33.34 32.22 36.75
CA ARG A 146 33.36 33.62 36.39
C ARG A 146 33.94 34.40 37.59
N THR A 147 35.11 34.96 37.42
CA THR A 147 35.72 35.87 38.38
C THR A 147 35.14 37.27 38.15
N VAL A 148 34.66 37.89 39.21
CA VAL A 148 34.26 39.31 39.28
C VAL A 148 35.51 40.16 39.39
#